data_99a9351fc66824a08d155063123e50b0
#
_entry.id   99a9351fc66824a08d155063123e50b0
#
_cell.length_a   1.000
_cell.length_b   1.000
_cell.length_c   1.000
_cell.angle_alpha   90.00
_cell.angle_beta   90.00
_cell.angle_gamma   90.00
#
_symmetry.space_group_name_H-M   'P 1'
#
loop_
_entity.id
_entity.type
_entity.pdbx_description
1 polymer ?
#
loop_
_entity_poly.entity_id
_entity_poly.type
_entity_poly.pdbx_seq_one_letter_code
_entity_poly.pdbx_strand_id
1 'polypeptide(L)'
;MKEMYRSYVEMLVSTALDPDMIQALEDTNDELYLPPMRKIDGILNDHKKKVLKRVTLNPSLQEALHTFPQLHAEPGESLVRLRPGGDPYNRKTLSKVKRSVGKPQEFKVEVEKSFLYTLYHSLHHYKYHTFLRCKDETTAIEGRAEDLGQEEVVQRCMRNQPWLERLFDSFSDLLAQARAKCA
;
A
#
# COMPACT_ATOMS: atom_id res chain seq x y z
N MET A 1 4.16 -2.18 -18.45
CA MET A 1 3.90 -1.76 -17.05
C MET A 1 2.41 -1.68 -16.71
N LYS A 2 1.59 -1.02 -17.53
CA LYS A 2 0.15 -0.90 -17.28
C LYS A 2 -0.57 -2.24 -17.18
N GLU A 3 -0.27 -3.20 -18.05
CA GLU A 3 -0.90 -4.52 -18.02
C GLU A 3 -0.54 -5.29 -16.74
N MET A 4 0.72 -5.21 -16.34
CA MET A 4 1.20 -5.83 -15.10
C MET A 4 0.52 -5.21 -13.89
N TYR A 5 0.40 -3.88 -13.86
CA TYR A 5 -0.29 -3.17 -12.82
C TYR A 5 -1.78 -3.51 -12.78
N ARG A 6 -2.41 -3.65 -13.94
CA ARG A 6 -3.81 -4.09 -14.04
C ARG A 6 -4.01 -5.46 -13.39
N SER A 7 -3.13 -6.41 -13.68
CA SER A 7 -3.18 -7.75 -13.05
C SER A 7 -2.98 -7.67 -11.54
N TYR A 8 -2.10 -6.79 -11.09
CA TYR A 8 -1.88 -6.50 -9.67
C TYR A 8 -3.16 -6.00 -8.99
N VAL A 9 -3.84 -5.04 -9.62
CA VAL A 9 -5.11 -4.49 -9.10
C VAL A 9 -6.19 -5.57 -9.07
N GLU A 10 -6.29 -6.38 -10.13
CA GLU A 10 -7.28 -7.47 -10.17
C GLU A 10 -7.08 -8.46 -9.02
N MET A 11 -5.84 -8.80 -8.71
CA MET A 11 -5.50 -9.63 -7.56
C MET A 11 -5.93 -8.97 -6.24
N LEU A 12 -5.70 -7.66 -6.08
CA LEU A 12 -6.11 -6.93 -4.89
C LEU A 12 -7.63 -6.84 -4.75
N VAL A 13 -8.35 -6.63 -5.86
CA VAL A 13 -9.82 -6.66 -5.89
C VAL A 13 -10.33 -8.03 -5.44
N SER A 14 -9.74 -9.10 -5.99
CA SER A 14 -10.10 -10.46 -5.62
C SER A 14 -9.83 -10.75 -4.15
N THR A 15 -8.72 -10.22 -3.62
CA THR A 15 -8.37 -10.34 -2.20
C THR A 15 -9.36 -9.60 -1.30
N ALA A 16 -9.90 -8.47 -1.76
CA ALA A 16 -10.93 -7.74 -1.02
C ALA A 16 -12.20 -8.56 -0.83
N LEU A 17 -12.52 -9.43 -1.79
CA LEU A 17 -13.69 -10.31 -1.74
C LEU A 17 -13.39 -11.67 -1.07
N ASP A 18 -12.14 -12.11 -1.13
CA ASP A 18 -11.68 -13.37 -0.56
C ASP A 18 -10.38 -13.16 0.21
N PRO A 19 -10.45 -13.06 1.55
CA PRO A 19 -9.25 -12.80 2.36
C PRO A 19 -8.17 -13.88 2.25
N ASP A 20 -8.49 -15.07 1.79
CA ASP A 20 -7.54 -16.16 1.63
C ASP A 20 -6.89 -16.20 0.25
N MET A 21 -7.21 -15.23 -0.62
CA MET A 21 -6.78 -15.24 -2.03
C MET A 21 -5.26 -15.32 -2.17
N ILE A 22 -4.51 -14.46 -1.49
CA ILE A 22 -3.05 -14.41 -1.64
C ILE A 22 -2.43 -15.73 -1.17
N GLN A 23 -2.90 -16.28 -0.04
CA GLN A 23 -2.40 -17.55 0.45
C GLN A 23 -2.71 -18.69 -0.53
N ALA A 24 -3.91 -18.70 -1.11
CA ALA A 24 -4.28 -19.69 -2.10
C ALA A 24 -3.42 -19.61 -3.36
N LEU A 25 -3.10 -18.40 -3.82
CA LEU A 25 -2.20 -18.20 -4.95
C LEU A 25 -0.78 -18.71 -4.66
N GLU A 26 -0.27 -18.45 -3.46
CA GLU A 26 1.05 -18.94 -3.04
C GLU A 26 1.05 -20.47 -2.94
N ASP A 27 0.02 -21.07 -2.35
CA ASP A 27 -0.09 -22.52 -2.17
C ASP A 27 -0.13 -23.27 -3.52
N THR A 28 -0.75 -22.68 -4.52
CA THR A 28 -0.86 -23.27 -5.86
C THR A 28 0.26 -22.84 -6.80
N ASN A 29 1.18 -22.00 -6.33
CA ASN A 29 2.24 -21.40 -7.15
C ASN A 29 1.70 -20.79 -8.44
N ASP A 30 0.70 -19.92 -8.29
CA ASP A 30 0.00 -19.30 -9.39
C ASP A 30 0.94 -18.56 -10.35
N GLU A 31 0.73 -18.73 -11.66
CA GLU A 31 1.57 -18.11 -12.69
C GLU A 31 0.94 -16.86 -13.31
N LEU A 32 -0.31 -16.55 -12.98
CA LEU A 32 -1.04 -15.43 -13.57
C LEU A 32 -0.93 -14.15 -12.73
N TYR A 33 -1.14 -14.24 -11.42
CA TYR A 33 -1.19 -13.10 -10.53
C TYR A 33 0.05 -12.92 -9.65
N LEU A 34 0.73 -14.02 -9.28
CA LEU A 34 1.92 -13.92 -8.44
C LEU A 34 3.09 -13.21 -9.14
N PRO A 35 3.44 -13.49 -10.41
CA PRO A 35 4.52 -12.77 -11.05
C PRO A 35 4.32 -11.27 -11.13
N PRO A 36 3.14 -10.73 -11.55
CA PRO A 36 2.89 -9.28 -11.50
C PRO A 36 2.97 -8.73 -10.08
N MET A 37 2.41 -9.42 -9.09
CA MET A 37 2.47 -9.01 -7.69
C MET A 37 3.90 -8.87 -7.21
N ARG A 38 4.72 -9.90 -7.43
CA ARG A 38 6.12 -9.89 -7.01
C ARG A 38 6.93 -8.81 -7.71
N LYS A 39 6.62 -8.54 -8.98
CA LYS A 39 7.30 -7.51 -9.75
C LYS A 39 6.99 -6.11 -9.21
N ILE A 40 5.73 -5.81 -8.96
CA ILE A 40 5.31 -4.52 -8.40
C ILE A 40 5.87 -4.36 -6.98
N ASP A 41 5.74 -5.38 -6.15
CA ASP A 41 6.30 -5.36 -4.78
C ASP A 41 7.82 -5.15 -4.81
N GLY A 42 8.51 -5.75 -5.77
CA GLY A 42 9.95 -5.58 -5.98
C GLY A 42 10.33 -4.16 -6.35
N ILE A 43 9.57 -3.53 -7.23
CA ILE A 43 9.78 -2.12 -7.62
C ILE A 43 9.64 -1.21 -6.39
N LEU A 44 8.59 -1.38 -5.61
CA LEU A 44 8.37 -0.62 -4.39
C LEU A 44 9.52 -0.81 -3.39
N ASN A 45 9.95 -2.05 -3.21
CA ASN A 45 11.04 -2.38 -2.30
C ASN A 45 12.37 -1.78 -2.75
N ASP A 46 12.66 -1.77 -4.05
CA ASP A 46 13.87 -1.16 -4.60
C ASP A 46 13.90 0.34 -4.31
N HIS A 47 12.77 1.03 -4.45
CA HIS A 47 12.67 2.44 -4.11
C HIS A 47 12.83 2.69 -2.62
N LYS A 48 12.28 1.81 -1.77
CA LYS A 48 12.51 1.87 -0.32
C LYS A 48 13.99 1.80 0.03
N LYS A 49 14.72 0.89 -0.59
CA LYS A 49 16.17 0.76 -0.39
C LYS A 49 16.93 2.04 -0.77
N LYS A 50 16.51 2.71 -1.85
CA LYS A 50 17.10 3.99 -2.25
C LYS A 50 16.85 5.08 -1.23
N VAL A 51 15.67 5.13 -0.65
CA VAL A 51 15.35 6.09 0.43
C VAL A 51 16.27 5.84 1.64
N LEU A 52 16.50 4.59 2.00
CA LEU A 52 17.35 4.22 3.14
C LEU A 52 18.82 4.59 2.94
N LYS A 53 19.25 4.88 1.72
CA LYS A 53 20.57 5.44 1.47
C LYS A 53 20.66 6.92 1.80
N ARG A 54 19.53 7.60 1.94
CA ARG A 54 19.44 9.05 2.20
C ARG A 54 19.09 9.37 3.64
N VAL A 55 18.44 8.46 4.35
CA VAL A 55 18.05 8.65 5.76
C VAL A 55 18.37 7.39 6.56
N THR A 56 18.68 7.59 7.82
CA THR A 56 18.86 6.50 8.77
C THR A 56 17.61 6.37 9.62
N LEU A 57 17.04 5.17 9.67
CA LEU A 57 15.93 4.86 10.55
C LEU A 57 16.47 4.19 11.80
N ASN A 58 16.19 4.79 12.97
CA ASN A 58 16.46 4.06 14.21
C ASN A 58 15.44 2.93 14.36
N PRO A 59 15.73 1.88 15.16
CA PRO A 59 14.85 0.71 15.25
C PRO A 59 13.40 1.05 15.67
N SER A 60 13.23 1.97 16.61
CA SER A 60 11.88 2.36 17.09
C SER A 60 11.07 3.05 16.01
N LEU A 61 11.67 3.98 15.26
CA LEU A 61 11.01 4.67 14.16
C LEU A 61 10.69 3.71 13.03
N GLN A 62 11.63 2.83 12.67
CA GLN A 62 11.43 1.84 11.63
C GLN A 62 10.25 0.92 11.97
N GLU A 63 10.21 0.41 13.19
CA GLU A 63 9.12 -0.45 13.64
C GLU A 63 7.77 0.26 13.58
N ALA A 64 7.71 1.52 14.03
CA ALA A 64 6.48 2.30 14.01
C ALA A 64 6.03 2.60 12.58
N LEU A 65 6.94 2.98 11.68
CA LEU A 65 6.62 3.22 10.28
C LEU A 65 6.12 1.94 9.58
N HIS A 66 6.68 0.78 9.93
CA HIS A 66 6.26 -0.50 9.34
C HIS A 66 4.93 -1.00 9.90
N THR A 67 4.68 -0.79 11.20
CA THR A 67 3.49 -1.33 11.87
C THR A 67 2.22 -0.57 11.50
N PHE A 68 2.30 0.76 11.45
CA PHE A 68 1.10 1.59 11.31
C PHE A 68 0.91 2.07 9.87
N PRO A 69 -0.28 1.81 9.28
CA PRO A 69 -0.52 2.16 7.88
C PRO A 69 -0.74 3.64 7.62
N GLN A 70 -0.99 4.44 8.65
CA GLN A 70 -1.18 5.87 8.52
C GLN A 70 -0.01 6.62 9.13
N LEU A 71 0.33 7.77 8.57
CA LEU A 71 1.37 8.65 9.08
C LEU A 71 0.93 10.09 8.94
N HIS A 72 0.85 10.78 10.07
CA HIS A 72 0.60 12.22 10.09
C HIS A 72 1.91 12.95 10.37
N ALA A 73 2.24 13.91 9.52
CA ALA A 73 3.41 14.76 9.66
C ALA A 73 2.96 16.17 10.00
N GLU A 74 3.31 16.66 11.19
CA GLU A 74 2.99 18.01 11.66
C GLU A 74 4.21 18.91 11.57
N PRO A 75 4.21 19.93 10.68
CA PRO A 75 5.36 20.82 10.54
C PRO A 75 5.58 21.66 11.80
N GLY A 76 6.86 21.82 12.19
CA GLY A 76 7.31 22.73 13.22
C GLY A 76 8.37 23.68 12.66
N GLU A 77 8.94 24.53 13.51
CA GLU A 77 9.95 25.53 13.06
C GLU A 77 11.25 24.88 12.59
N SER A 78 11.77 23.91 13.35
CA SER A 78 13.03 23.23 13.03
C SER A 78 12.88 21.72 12.91
N LEU A 79 11.80 21.15 13.44
CA LEU A 79 11.54 19.71 13.44
C LEU A 79 10.11 19.45 12.98
N VAL A 80 9.93 18.29 12.35
CA VAL A 80 8.61 17.77 12.00
C VAL A 80 8.26 16.64 12.96
N ARG A 81 7.03 16.64 13.45
CA ARG A 81 6.52 15.57 14.31
C ARG A 81 5.85 14.53 13.44
N LEU A 82 6.35 13.31 13.50
CA LEU A 82 5.77 12.16 12.80
C LEU A 82 4.93 11.37 13.78
N ARG A 83 3.64 11.17 13.45
CA ARG A 83 2.70 10.41 14.26
C ARG A 83 2.16 9.22 13.46
N PRO A 84 2.78 8.04 13.59
CA PRO A 84 2.23 6.83 13.00
C PRO A 84 0.92 6.44 13.67
N GLY A 85 -0.03 5.93 12.90
CA GLY A 85 -1.33 5.52 13.43
C GLY A 85 -2.06 4.56 12.50
N GLY A 86 -3.30 4.26 12.83
CA GLY A 86 -4.12 3.31 12.11
C GLY A 86 -3.96 1.88 12.63
N ASP A 87 -4.81 0.99 12.13
CA ASP A 87 -4.85 -0.40 12.58
C ASP A 87 -3.79 -1.24 11.88
N PRO A 88 -2.94 -1.97 12.62
CA PRO A 88 -1.98 -2.88 12.03
C PRO A 88 -2.63 -3.96 11.16
N TYR A 89 -1.91 -4.45 10.19
CA TYR A 89 -2.38 -5.47 9.27
C TYR A 89 -1.26 -6.47 8.95
N ASN A 90 -1.65 -7.64 8.46
CA ASN A 90 -0.71 -8.65 8.01
C ASN A 90 -0.23 -8.31 6.59
N ARG A 91 1.06 -8.12 6.40
CA ARG A 91 1.63 -7.71 5.11
C ARG A 91 1.48 -8.75 4.00
N LYS A 92 1.39 -10.03 4.36
CA LYS A 92 1.23 -11.12 3.38
C LYS A 92 -0.21 -11.29 2.93
N THR A 93 -1.17 -11.21 3.86
CA THR A 93 -2.57 -11.48 3.58
C THR A 93 -3.41 -10.21 3.43
N LEU A 94 -2.89 -9.05 3.85
CA LEU A 94 -3.56 -7.75 3.90
C LEU A 94 -4.75 -7.70 4.87
N SER A 95 -4.91 -8.72 5.69
CA SER A 95 -5.96 -8.79 6.71
C SER A 95 -5.60 -7.95 7.92
N LYS A 96 -6.61 -7.36 8.57
CA LYS A 96 -6.40 -6.65 9.83
C LYS A 96 -5.92 -7.61 10.90
N VAL A 97 -4.99 -7.14 11.72
CA VAL A 97 -4.47 -7.89 12.85
C VAL A 97 -5.17 -7.40 14.12
N LYS A 98 -5.82 -8.31 14.86
CA LYS A 98 -6.38 -8.02 16.18
C LYS A 98 -5.23 -8.06 17.20
N ARG A 99 -4.60 -6.91 17.38
CA ARG A 99 -3.45 -6.79 18.26
C ARG A 99 -3.59 -5.54 19.10
N SER A 100 -3.38 -5.68 20.40
CA SER A 100 -3.27 -4.52 21.26
C SER A 100 -2.00 -3.78 20.88
N VAL A 101 -2.14 -2.61 20.28
CA VAL A 101 -1.03 -1.71 20.03
C VAL A 101 -1.00 -0.69 21.16
N GLY A 102 0.18 -0.47 21.71
CA GLY A 102 0.39 0.56 22.72
C GLY A 102 0.04 1.95 22.20
N LYS A 103 0.19 2.96 23.05
CA LYS A 103 -0.06 4.35 22.67
C LYS A 103 0.76 4.72 21.43
N PRO A 104 0.16 5.49 20.49
CA PRO A 104 0.90 6.00 19.33
C PRO A 104 2.13 6.78 19.82
N GLN A 105 3.29 6.43 19.27
CA GLN A 105 4.51 7.16 19.55
C GLN A 105 4.64 8.34 18.60
N GLU A 106 5.26 9.41 19.08
CA GLU A 106 5.57 10.59 18.31
C GLU A 106 7.08 10.66 18.10
N PHE A 107 7.50 10.93 16.87
CA PHE A 107 8.91 11.04 16.53
C PHE A 107 9.18 12.42 15.96
N LYS A 108 10.31 13.03 16.35
CA LYS A 108 10.74 14.31 15.84
C LYS A 108 11.89 14.07 14.85
N VAL A 109 11.73 14.61 13.64
CA VAL A 109 12.73 14.50 12.57
C VAL A 109 13.06 15.87 12.01
N GLU A 110 14.24 16.00 11.39
CA GLU A 110 14.64 17.24 10.74
C GLU A 110 13.69 17.60 9.58
N VAL A 111 13.38 18.89 9.44
CA VAL A 111 12.47 19.39 8.40
C VAL A 111 12.92 18.93 7.00
N GLU A 112 14.20 19.04 6.72
CA GLU A 112 14.76 18.71 5.39
C GLU A 112 14.64 17.23 5.04
N LYS A 113 14.60 16.35 6.03
CA LYS A 113 14.50 14.90 5.85
C LYS A 113 13.10 14.36 6.02
N SER A 114 12.15 15.16 6.51
CA SER A 114 10.78 14.70 6.81
C SER A 114 10.09 14.06 5.60
N PHE A 115 10.31 14.64 4.43
CA PHE A 115 9.73 14.10 3.19
C PHE A 115 10.21 12.67 2.90
N LEU A 116 11.46 12.36 3.19
CA LEU A 116 12.03 11.03 2.95
C LEU A 116 11.37 9.97 3.85
N TYR A 117 11.07 10.32 5.09
CA TYR A 117 10.35 9.41 6.00
C TYR A 117 8.91 9.16 5.53
N THR A 118 8.21 10.21 5.12
CA THR A 118 6.85 10.06 4.59
C THR A 118 6.83 9.29 3.29
N LEU A 119 7.81 9.50 2.43
CA LEU A 119 7.98 8.74 1.19
C LEU A 119 8.23 7.25 1.46
N TYR A 120 9.13 6.95 2.39
CA TYR A 120 9.42 5.58 2.81
C TYR A 120 8.16 4.88 3.31
N HIS A 121 7.39 5.56 4.16
CA HIS A 121 6.13 5.04 4.70
C HIS A 121 5.12 4.77 3.57
N SER A 122 4.98 5.69 2.63
CA SER A 122 4.07 5.54 1.49
C SER A 122 4.46 4.36 0.60
N LEU A 123 5.75 4.17 0.34
CA LEU A 123 6.25 3.03 -0.43
C LEU A 123 6.00 1.71 0.30
N HIS A 124 6.20 1.69 1.62
CA HIS A 124 6.02 0.49 2.42
C HIS A 124 4.56 0.03 2.49
N HIS A 125 3.62 0.98 2.60
CA HIS A 125 2.20 0.69 2.75
C HIS A 125 1.39 0.81 1.46
N TYR A 126 2.04 1.07 0.32
CA TYR A 126 1.35 1.30 -0.95
C TYR A 126 0.38 0.17 -1.31
N LYS A 127 0.82 -1.07 -1.19
CA LYS A 127 0.00 -2.24 -1.49
C LYS A 127 -1.27 -2.27 -0.64
N TYR A 128 -1.13 -2.04 0.67
CA TYR A 128 -2.27 -2.03 1.58
C TYR A 128 -3.22 -0.86 1.29
N HIS A 129 -2.68 0.33 1.04
CA HIS A 129 -3.52 1.50 0.70
C HIS A 129 -4.28 1.26 -0.60
N THR A 130 -3.64 0.66 -1.60
CA THR A 130 -4.30 0.30 -2.86
C THR A 130 -5.36 -0.78 -2.63
N PHE A 131 -5.06 -1.77 -1.79
CA PHE A 131 -6.03 -2.79 -1.38
C PHE A 131 -7.26 -2.17 -0.73
N LEU A 132 -7.10 -1.18 0.15
CA LEU A 132 -8.24 -0.49 0.76
C LEU A 132 -9.10 0.23 -0.27
N ARG A 133 -8.49 0.85 -1.27
CA ARG A 133 -9.22 1.47 -2.39
C ARG A 133 -9.99 0.43 -3.20
N CYS A 134 -9.40 -0.73 -3.42
CA CYS A 134 -10.08 -1.85 -4.09
C CYS A 134 -11.26 -2.34 -3.26
N LYS A 135 -11.10 -2.44 -1.95
CA LYS A 135 -12.17 -2.83 -1.04
C LYS A 135 -13.34 -1.84 -1.07
N ASP A 136 -13.04 -0.54 -1.09
CA ASP A 136 -14.06 0.51 -1.21
C ASP A 136 -14.83 0.38 -2.52
N GLU A 137 -14.15 0.10 -3.63
CA GLU A 137 -14.80 -0.06 -4.93
C GLU A 137 -15.69 -1.31 -4.97
N THR A 138 -15.23 -2.44 -4.42
CA THR A 138 -16.07 -3.65 -4.33
C THR A 138 -17.31 -3.39 -3.48
N THR A 139 -17.15 -2.71 -2.36
CA THR A 139 -18.27 -2.35 -1.49
C THR A 139 -19.27 -1.45 -2.21
N ALA A 140 -18.80 -0.48 -2.98
CA ALA A 140 -19.65 0.42 -3.74
C ALA A 140 -20.45 -0.34 -4.82
N ILE A 141 -19.82 -1.28 -5.51
CA ILE A 141 -20.48 -2.09 -6.54
C ILE A 141 -21.53 -3.01 -5.91
N GLU A 142 -21.18 -3.70 -4.82
CA GLU A 142 -22.10 -4.58 -4.11
C GLU A 142 -23.31 -3.82 -3.56
N GLY A 143 -23.12 -2.57 -3.14
CA GLY A 143 -24.22 -1.71 -2.65
C GLY A 143 -25.18 -1.23 -3.73
N ARG A 144 -24.78 -1.26 -5.01
CA ARG A 144 -25.60 -0.79 -6.14
C ARG A 144 -26.44 -1.88 -6.78
N ALA A 145 -26.10 -3.15 -6.59
CA ALA A 145 -26.74 -4.26 -7.24
C ALA A 145 -26.89 -5.43 -6.28
N GLU A 146 -28.07 -6.05 -6.33
CA GLU A 146 -28.37 -7.23 -5.50
C GLU A 146 -27.75 -8.49 -6.11
N ASP A 147 -27.26 -9.36 -5.25
CA ASP A 147 -26.89 -10.75 -5.57
C ASP A 147 -25.84 -10.93 -6.67
N LEU A 148 -24.82 -10.08 -6.69
CA LEU A 148 -23.68 -10.29 -7.59
C LEU A 148 -22.74 -11.34 -7.00
N GLY A 149 -22.35 -12.31 -7.85
CA GLY A 149 -21.26 -13.21 -7.51
C GLY A 149 -19.91 -12.47 -7.47
N GLN A 150 -18.93 -13.05 -6.77
CA GLN A 150 -17.61 -12.45 -6.65
C GLN A 150 -16.96 -12.15 -8.00
N GLU A 151 -17.06 -13.08 -8.94
CA GLU A 151 -16.51 -12.92 -10.29
C GLU A 151 -17.08 -11.70 -11.01
N GLU A 152 -18.39 -11.46 -10.91
CA GLU A 152 -19.04 -10.32 -11.54
C GLU A 152 -18.61 -9.00 -10.89
N VAL A 153 -18.43 -8.98 -9.57
CA VAL A 153 -17.92 -7.80 -8.86
C VAL A 153 -16.50 -7.47 -9.35
N VAL A 154 -15.64 -8.48 -9.45
CA VAL A 154 -14.27 -8.28 -9.98
C VAL A 154 -14.31 -7.71 -11.38
N GLN A 155 -15.13 -8.28 -12.27
CA GLN A 155 -15.25 -7.82 -13.65
C GLN A 155 -15.71 -6.36 -13.73
N ARG A 156 -16.68 -5.97 -12.89
CA ARG A 156 -17.17 -4.59 -12.86
C ARG A 156 -16.10 -3.61 -12.39
N CYS A 157 -15.33 -3.97 -11.38
CA CYS A 157 -14.19 -3.16 -10.96
C CYS A 157 -13.21 -2.98 -12.12
N MET A 158 -12.88 -4.07 -12.81
CA MET A 158 -11.88 -4.06 -13.88
C MET A 158 -12.37 -3.39 -15.17
N ARG A 159 -13.66 -3.15 -15.32
CA ARG A 159 -14.23 -2.34 -16.41
C ARG A 159 -14.24 -0.84 -16.12
N ASN A 160 -14.03 -0.45 -14.88
CA ASN A 160 -14.00 0.96 -14.49
C ASN A 160 -12.66 1.59 -14.86
N GLN A 161 -12.51 1.97 -16.12
CA GLN A 161 -11.26 2.51 -16.65
C GLN A 161 -10.81 3.79 -15.95
N PRO A 162 -11.66 4.80 -15.69
CA PRO A 162 -11.21 5.99 -14.96
C PRO A 162 -10.66 5.66 -13.58
N TRP A 163 -11.24 4.70 -12.87
CA TRP A 163 -10.77 4.26 -11.56
C TRP A 163 -9.40 3.57 -11.66
N LEU A 164 -9.23 2.66 -12.64
CA LEU A 164 -7.97 1.98 -12.89
C LEU A 164 -6.86 2.98 -13.25
N GLU A 165 -7.17 3.98 -14.08
CA GLU A 165 -6.21 5.00 -14.46
C GLU A 165 -5.78 5.85 -13.26
N ARG A 166 -6.70 6.22 -12.38
CA ARG A 166 -6.35 6.94 -11.15
C ARG A 166 -5.42 6.12 -10.25
N LEU A 167 -5.67 4.81 -10.13
CA LEU A 167 -4.78 3.93 -9.36
C LEU A 167 -3.39 3.87 -10.00
N PHE A 168 -3.33 3.69 -11.31
CA PHE A 168 -2.05 3.65 -12.03
C PHE A 168 -1.30 4.97 -11.92
N ASP A 169 -2.00 6.09 -12.04
CA ASP A 169 -1.40 7.41 -11.89
C ASP A 169 -0.82 7.61 -10.49
N SER A 170 -1.53 7.16 -9.46
CA SER A 170 -1.02 7.25 -8.08
C SER A 170 0.27 6.44 -7.91
N PHE A 171 0.36 5.27 -8.54
CA PHE A 171 1.57 4.45 -8.54
C PHE A 171 2.71 5.16 -9.26
N SER A 172 2.44 5.67 -10.46
CA SER A 172 3.44 6.38 -11.27
C SER A 172 3.95 7.63 -10.57
N ASP A 173 3.05 8.38 -9.93
CA ASP A 173 3.41 9.60 -9.19
C ASP A 173 4.29 9.28 -8.00
N LEU A 174 3.98 8.22 -7.26
CA LEU A 174 4.80 7.80 -6.12
C LEU A 174 6.21 7.41 -6.57
N LEU A 175 6.33 6.66 -7.65
CA LEU A 175 7.63 6.29 -8.20
C LEU A 175 8.39 7.51 -8.73
N ALA A 176 7.70 8.47 -9.34
CA ALA A 176 8.30 9.71 -9.80
C ALA A 176 8.86 10.54 -8.64
N GLN A 177 8.11 10.64 -7.54
CA GLN A 177 8.59 11.30 -6.32
C GLN A 177 9.82 10.61 -5.76
N ALA A 178 9.82 9.28 -5.71
CA ALA A 178 10.97 8.51 -5.22
C ALA A 178 12.21 8.74 -6.09
N ARG A 179 12.06 8.75 -7.41
CA ARG A 179 13.17 9.02 -8.34
C ARG A 179 13.71 10.45 -8.17
N ALA A 180 12.82 11.43 -8.05
CA ALA A 180 13.21 12.84 -7.93
C ALA A 180 13.98 13.13 -6.63
N LYS A 181 13.64 12.46 -5.53
CA LYS A 181 14.24 12.69 -4.22
C LYS A 181 15.44 11.80 -3.93
N CYS A 182 15.61 10.71 -4.65
CA CYS A 182 16.66 9.71 -4.42
C CYS A 182 17.58 9.53 -5.63
N ALA A 183 17.54 10.48 -6.54
CA ALA A 183 18.44 10.49 -7.70
C ALA A 183 19.90 10.74 -7.30
#